data_be01fa598ec731d77c2a0826a2098a3f
#
_entry.id   be01fa598ec731d77c2a0826a2098a3f
#
_cell.length_a   1.000
_cell.length_b   1.000
_cell.length_c   1.000
_cell.angle_alpha   90.00
_cell.angle_beta   90.00
_cell.angle_gamma   90.00
#
_symmetry.space_group_name_H-M   'P 1'
#
loop_
_entity.id
_entity.type
_entity.pdbx_description
1 polymer ?
#
loop_
_entity_poly.entity_id
_entity_poly.type
_entity_poly.pdbx_seq_one_letter_code
_entity_poly.pdbx_strand_id
1 'polypeptide(L)'
;MTGLFYRKEINEDKFLKIGLIYDLKTSLESSTFSQLERRIPNSLNVLVIDTIANDISREYIIPKNYGFGISYEILDRLSFGIDLRFQPWKENSGYEGQDNSYKNFLQISSGFEIIPDAEDVNSYFKRVTYRGGLLFKRYPYLINGEETNNIAATFGLSLPVGSISRINLGFEIGKRGS
;
A
#
# COMPACT_ATOMS: atom_id res chain seq x y z
N MET A 1 14.68 5.85 -4.66
CA MET A 1 14.08 4.55 -5.05
C MET A 1 14.92 3.94 -6.15
N THR A 2 15.32 2.67 -5.99
CA THR A 2 16.06 1.89 -7.00
C THR A 2 15.32 0.58 -7.20
N GLY A 3 15.15 0.16 -8.45
CA GLY A 3 14.43 -1.07 -8.78
C GLY A 3 15.17 -1.87 -9.86
N LEU A 4 15.04 -3.19 -9.77
CA LEU A 4 15.47 -4.14 -10.78
C LEU A 4 14.25 -4.93 -11.23
N PHE A 5 14.08 -5.04 -12.52
CA PHE A 5 13.00 -5.81 -13.12
C PHE A 5 13.59 -6.80 -14.13
N TYR A 6 13.21 -8.06 -14.00
CA TYR A 6 13.58 -9.12 -14.92
C TYR A 6 12.33 -9.79 -15.48
N ARG A 7 12.27 -9.93 -16.80
CA ARG A 7 11.22 -10.65 -17.52
C ARG A 7 11.86 -11.76 -18.33
N LYS A 8 11.40 -12.99 -18.09
CA LYS A 8 11.78 -14.16 -18.87
C LYS A 8 10.57 -14.66 -19.67
N GLU A 9 10.75 -14.76 -20.96
CA GLU A 9 9.86 -15.48 -21.84
C GLU A 9 10.16 -16.98 -21.73
N ILE A 10 9.14 -17.74 -21.38
CA ILE A 10 9.24 -19.21 -21.26
C ILE A 10 8.81 -19.84 -22.59
N ASN A 11 7.72 -19.35 -23.14
CA ASN A 11 7.18 -19.65 -24.47
C ASN A 11 6.56 -18.36 -25.05
N GLU A 12 6.09 -18.40 -26.29
CA GLU A 12 5.48 -17.24 -26.99
C GLU A 12 4.41 -16.51 -26.17
N ASP A 13 3.63 -17.24 -25.35
CA ASP A 13 2.54 -16.68 -24.57
C ASP A 13 2.78 -16.67 -23.05
N LYS A 14 3.94 -17.19 -22.56
CA LYS A 14 4.20 -17.40 -21.12
C LYS A 14 5.38 -16.60 -20.64
N PHE A 15 5.16 -15.82 -19.61
CA PHE A 15 6.15 -14.93 -19.03
C PHE A 15 6.30 -15.13 -17.54
N LEU A 16 7.54 -15.15 -17.08
CA LEU A 16 7.89 -15.01 -15.67
C LEU A 16 8.50 -13.62 -15.47
N LYS A 17 7.98 -12.88 -14.50
CA LYS A 17 8.42 -11.54 -14.14
C LYS A 17 8.89 -11.53 -12.69
N ILE A 18 10.05 -10.94 -12.42
CA ILE A 18 10.59 -10.79 -11.07
C ILE A 18 10.96 -9.33 -10.90
N GLY A 19 10.54 -8.75 -9.79
CA GLY A 19 10.82 -7.36 -9.41
C GLY A 19 11.48 -7.27 -8.04
N LEU A 20 12.47 -6.38 -7.93
CA LEU A 20 13.12 -6.01 -6.68
C LEU A 20 13.05 -4.49 -6.54
N ILE A 21 12.73 -4.02 -5.35
CA ILE A 21 12.70 -2.60 -5.02
C ILE A 21 13.53 -2.39 -3.76
N TYR A 22 14.35 -1.34 -3.77
CA TYR A 22 15.11 -0.90 -2.63
C TYR A 22 15.07 0.63 -2.52
N ASP A 23 14.61 1.10 -1.37
CA ASP A 23 14.65 2.52 -1.02
C ASP A 23 15.60 2.74 0.13
N LEU A 24 16.43 3.75 0.00
CA LEU A 24 17.36 4.17 1.05
C LEU A 24 16.61 4.80 2.22
N LYS A 25 17.22 4.73 3.39
CA LYS A 25 16.83 5.50 4.57
C LYS A 25 16.85 6.98 4.24
N THR A 26 15.83 7.71 4.67
CA THR A 26 15.69 9.16 4.47
C THR A 26 15.30 9.80 5.79
N SER A 27 15.82 10.99 6.07
CA SER A 27 15.37 11.83 7.18
C SER A 27 14.51 12.99 6.68
N LEU A 28 13.52 13.35 7.48
CA LEU A 28 12.66 14.51 7.28
C LEU A 28 12.79 15.41 8.49
N GLU A 29 13.21 16.66 8.27
CA GLU A 29 13.16 17.68 9.30
C GLU A 29 11.78 18.32 9.34
N SER A 30 11.21 18.43 10.53
CA SER A 30 9.92 19.09 10.77
C SER A 30 10.09 20.12 11.86
N SER A 31 9.67 21.36 11.62
CA SER A 31 9.53 22.37 12.65
C SER A 31 8.07 22.52 13.08
N THR A 32 7.85 22.67 14.38
CA THR A 32 6.52 22.81 14.95
C THR A 32 6.42 24.15 15.65
N PHE A 33 5.41 24.92 15.27
CA PHE A 33 4.98 26.12 15.95
C PHE A 33 3.60 25.93 16.54
N SER A 34 3.43 26.19 17.83
CA SER A 34 2.15 26.09 18.53
C SER A 34 1.88 27.35 19.34
N GLN A 35 0.74 27.95 19.12
CA GLN A 35 0.28 29.12 19.88
C GLN A 35 -1.16 28.92 20.39
N LEU A 36 -1.43 29.47 21.55
CA LEU A 36 -2.77 29.56 22.11
C LEU A 36 -3.30 30.97 21.90
N GLU A 37 -4.41 31.12 21.19
CA GLU A 37 -5.09 32.40 20.99
C GLU A 37 -6.40 32.43 21.79
N ARG A 38 -6.62 33.49 22.58
CA ARG A 38 -7.91 33.79 23.16
C ARG A 38 -8.59 34.90 22.35
N ARG A 39 -9.74 34.61 21.80
CA ARG A 39 -10.53 35.57 21.00
C ARG A 39 -11.82 35.95 21.74
N ILE A 40 -12.26 37.20 21.53
CA ILE A 40 -13.58 37.63 21.99
C ILE A 40 -14.64 37.02 21.06
N PRO A 41 -15.72 36.40 21.58
CA PRO A 41 -16.83 35.97 20.73
C PRO A 41 -17.37 37.12 19.89
N ASN A 42 -17.59 36.91 18.62
CA ASN A 42 -18.05 37.89 17.61
C ASN A 42 -17.09 39.08 17.34
N SER A 43 -15.82 38.95 17.65
CA SER A 43 -14.78 39.93 17.32
C SER A 43 -13.61 39.25 16.64
N LEU A 44 -12.96 39.95 15.68
CA LEU A 44 -11.71 39.53 15.08
C LEU A 44 -10.47 39.83 15.94
N ASN A 45 -10.70 40.52 17.09
CA ASN A 45 -9.61 40.90 17.98
C ASN A 45 -9.12 39.69 18.81
N VAL A 46 -7.83 39.45 18.77
CA VAL A 46 -7.11 38.49 19.60
C VAL A 46 -6.73 39.18 20.90
N LEU A 47 -7.19 38.68 22.07
CA LEU A 47 -6.92 39.26 23.38
C LEU A 47 -5.56 38.85 23.93
N VAL A 48 -5.18 37.59 23.71
CA VAL A 48 -3.94 37.03 24.27
C VAL A 48 -3.41 36.03 23.24
N ILE A 49 -2.12 36.13 22.98
CA ILE A 49 -1.36 35.14 22.24
C ILE A 49 -0.30 34.61 23.20
N ASP A 50 -0.36 33.33 23.48
CA ASP A 50 0.68 32.63 24.25
C ASP A 50 1.33 31.57 23.37
N THR A 51 2.64 31.65 23.18
CA THR A 51 3.40 30.72 22.37
C THR A 51 3.79 29.52 23.23
N ILE A 52 3.15 28.38 23.01
CA ILE A 52 3.39 27.14 23.75
C ILE A 52 4.68 26.48 23.27
N ALA A 53 4.92 26.51 21.95
CA ALA A 53 6.11 25.94 21.34
C ALA A 53 6.53 26.76 20.12
N ASN A 54 7.80 27.11 20.07
CA ASN A 54 8.39 27.86 18.96
C ASN A 54 9.59 27.09 18.42
N ASP A 55 9.56 26.83 17.11
CA ASP A 55 10.66 26.20 16.36
C ASP A 55 11.23 24.91 17.01
N ILE A 56 10.35 24.06 17.50
CA ILE A 56 10.78 22.71 17.90
C ILE A 56 11.08 21.93 16.62
N SER A 57 12.35 21.89 16.27
CA SER A 57 12.83 21.06 15.15
C SER A 57 12.90 19.60 15.58
N ARG A 58 12.37 18.70 14.73
CA ARG A 58 12.38 17.26 14.94
C ARG A 58 12.80 16.57 13.67
N GLU A 59 13.69 15.59 13.81
CA GLU A 59 14.08 14.72 12.71
C GLU A 59 13.28 13.42 12.75
N TYR A 60 12.57 13.12 11.65
CA TYR A 60 11.86 11.86 11.46
C TYR A 60 12.62 11.00 10.47
N ILE A 61 12.94 9.79 10.90
CA ILE A 61 13.67 8.85 10.06
C ILE A 61 12.70 7.88 9.41
N ILE A 62 12.68 7.87 8.08
CA ILE A 62 11.98 6.87 7.28
C ILE A 62 12.96 5.72 7.02
N PRO A 63 12.70 4.50 7.50
CA PRO A 63 13.60 3.38 7.31
C PRO A 63 13.68 2.95 5.84
N LYS A 64 14.69 2.15 5.53
CA LYS A 64 14.84 1.47 4.25
C LYS A 64 13.59 0.69 3.91
N ASN A 65 13.28 0.59 2.61
CA ASN A 65 12.17 -0.22 2.12
C ASN A 65 12.71 -1.31 1.20
N TYR A 66 12.27 -2.51 1.40
CA TYR A 66 12.58 -3.67 0.57
C TYR A 66 11.30 -4.18 -0.05
N GLY A 67 11.31 -4.38 -1.36
CA GLY A 67 10.21 -4.96 -2.10
C GLY A 67 10.69 -6.11 -2.97
N PHE A 68 9.93 -7.19 -2.99
CA PHE A 68 10.11 -8.33 -3.87
C PHE A 68 8.77 -8.70 -4.48
N GLY A 69 8.76 -8.94 -5.79
CA GLY A 69 7.57 -9.40 -6.51
C GLY A 69 7.93 -10.49 -7.51
N ILE A 70 7.05 -11.46 -7.64
CA ILE A 70 7.11 -12.48 -8.68
C ILE A 70 5.74 -12.63 -9.30
N SER A 71 5.67 -12.70 -10.62
CA SER A 71 4.42 -12.98 -11.32
C SER A 71 4.65 -13.91 -12.51
N TYR A 72 3.65 -14.75 -12.74
CA TYR A 72 3.56 -15.62 -13.90
C TYR A 72 2.34 -15.22 -14.73
N GLU A 73 2.52 -15.12 -16.03
CA GLU A 73 1.50 -14.70 -16.97
C GLU A 73 1.41 -15.65 -18.14
N ILE A 74 0.21 -16.04 -18.48
CA ILE A 74 -0.16 -16.61 -19.78
C ILE A 74 -0.99 -15.53 -20.47
N LEU A 75 -0.50 -15.02 -21.59
CA LEU A 75 -1.10 -13.90 -22.31
C LEU A 75 -2.59 -14.14 -22.55
N ASP A 76 -3.41 -13.13 -22.28
CA ASP A 76 -4.87 -13.13 -22.48
C ASP A 76 -5.65 -14.26 -21.78
N ARG A 77 -5.05 -14.99 -20.84
CA ARG A 77 -5.70 -16.13 -20.15
C ARG A 77 -5.56 -16.12 -18.65
N LEU A 78 -4.33 -15.99 -18.14
CA LEU A 78 -4.05 -16.15 -16.73
C LEU A 78 -2.91 -15.23 -16.30
N SER A 79 -3.07 -14.53 -15.21
CA SER A 79 -1.98 -13.87 -14.50
C SER A 79 -2.07 -14.22 -13.02
N PHE A 80 -0.94 -14.52 -12.41
CA PHE A 80 -0.83 -14.76 -10.98
C PHE A 80 0.41 -14.06 -10.46
N GLY A 81 0.32 -13.43 -9.29
CA GLY A 81 1.44 -12.71 -8.69
C GLY A 81 1.44 -12.73 -7.17
N ILE A 82 2.63 -12.59 -6.61
CA ILE A 82 2.87 -12.42 -5.18
C ILE A 82 3.86 -11.27 -5.02
N ASP A 83 3.54 -10.35 -4.10
CA ASP A 83 4.38 -9.23 -3.71
C ASP A 83 4.62 -9.23 -2.20
N LEU A 84 5.84 -8.88 -1.82
CA LEU A 84 6.28 -8.72 -0.44
C LEU A 84 6.93 -7.34 -0.28
N ARG A 85 6.55 -6.61 0.78
CA ARG A 85 7.21 -5.36 1.19
C ARG A 85 7.57 -5.43 2.67
N PHE A 86 8.77 -4.96 2.98
CA PHE A 86 9.28 -4.95 4.33
C PHE A 86 10.00 -3.64 4.64
N GLN A 87 9.70 -3.05 5.81
CA GLN A 87 10.40 -1.88 6.34
C GLN A 87 10.76 -2.11 7.82
N PRO A 88 12.05 -2.01 8.21
CA PRO A 88 12.51 -2.25 9.56
C PRO A 88 12.30 -1.02 10.47
N TRP A 89 11.05 -0.68 10.77
CA TRP A 89 10.70 0.45 11.64
C TRP A 89 11.18 0.27 13.07
N LYS A 90 11.32 -0.95 13.54
CA LYS A 90 11.80 -1.27 14.88
C LYS A 90 13.23 -0.79 15.14
N GLU A 91 14.08 -0.74 14.11
CA GLU A 91 15.46 -0.28 14.21
C GLU A 91 15.57 1.26 14.27
N ASN A 92 14.53 1.95 13.88
CA ASN A 92 14.45 3.40 13.87
C ASN A 92 13.37 3.82 14.87
N SER A 93 13.63 3.58 16.14
CA SER A 93 12.78 4.10 17.21
C SER A 93 12.72 5.61 17.08
N GLY A 94 11.60 6.11 16.66
CA GLY A 94 11.12 7.47 16.51
C GLY A 94 11.95 8.56 17.21
N TYR A 95 11.38 9.67 17.35
CA TYR A 95 11.83 10.85 18.04
C TYR A 95 12.49 10.53 19.41
N GLU A 96 13.71 11.05 19.65
CA GLU A 96 14.41 10.97 20.95
C GLU A 96 13.47 11.41 22.08
N GLY A 97 13.25 10.51 23.04
CA GLY A 97 12.45 10.76 24.25
C GLY A 97 11.00 10.28 24.21
N GLN A 98 10.52 9.66 23.15
CA GLN A 98 9.27 8.91 23.16
C GLN A 98 9.54 7.40 23.03
N ASP A 99 9.02 6.67 23.98
CA ASP A 99 9.04 5.19 24.02
C ASP A 99 8.03 4.63 22.99
N ASN A 100 8.24 5.00 21.73
CA ASN A 100 7.42 4.55 20.62
C ASN A 100 7.95 3.20 20.17
N SER A 101 7.40 2.15 20.71
CA SER A 101 7.65 0.77 20.29
C SER A 101 7.08 0.54 18.89
N TYR A 102 7.81 0.96 17.86
CA TYR A 102 7.44 0.63 16.49
C TYR A 102 7.65 -0.87 16.22
N LYS A 103 6.79 -1.42 15.43
CA LYS A 103 6.92 -2.76 14.86
C LYS A 103 7.39 -2.66 13.41
N ASN A 104 7.98 -3.73 12.91
CA ASN A 104 8.35 -3.75 11.51
C ASN A 104 7.10 -3.80 10.62
N PHE A 105 7.08 -2.96 9.59
CA PHE A 105 6.07 -3.06 8.55
C PHE A 105 6.32 -4.30 7.70
N LEU A 106 5.26 -5.06 7.46
CA LEU A 106 5.25 -6.20 6.54
C LEU A 106 3.96 -6.16 5.73
N GLN A 107 4.09 -6.28 4.42
CA GLN A 107 2.95 -6.48 3.53
C GLN A 107 3.22 -7.69 2.65
N ILE A 108 2.26 -8.58 2.58
CA ILE A 108 2.22 -9.70 1.64
C ILE A 108 0.92 -9.56 0.87
N SER A 109 1.00 -9.57 -0.44
CA SER A 109 -0.17 -9.56 -1.31
C SER A 109 -0.02 -10.63 -2.37
N SER A 110 -1.12 -11.29 -2.69
CA SER A 110 -1.20 -12.22 -3.80
C SER A 110 -2.46 -11.94 -4.60
N GLY A 111 -2.41 -12.19 -5.90
CA GLY A 111 -3.55 -11.99 -6.76
C GLY A 111 -3.48 -12.84 -8.01
N PHE A 112 -4.66 -13.09 -8.57
CA PHE A 112 -4.78 -13.74 -9.86
C PHE A 112 -5.82 -13.04 -10.74
N GLU A 113 -5.66 -13.20 -12.02
CA GLU A 113 -6.58 -12.79 -13.06
C GLU A 113 -6.76 -13.93 -14.04
N ILE A 114 -8.01 -14.26 -14.38
CA ILE A 114 -8.35 -15.32 -15.33
C ILE A 114 -9.34 -14.78 -16.34
N ILE A 115 -9.08 -15.03 -17.62
CA ILE A 115 -10.01 -14.86 -18.74
C ILE A 115 -10.16 -16.26 -19.35
N PRO A 116 -11.31 -16.93 -19.18
CA PRO A 116 -11.47 -18.31 -19.67
C PRO A 116 -11.23 -18.45 -21.16
N ASP A 117 -11.77 -17.54 -21.97
CA ASP A 117 -11.56 -17.47 -23.41
C ASP A 117 -11.95 -16.06 -23.90
N ALA A 118 -10.96 -15.26 -24.23
CA ALA A 118 -11.18 -13.86 -24.64
C ALA A 118 -11.87 -13.72 -26.01
N GLU A 119 -11.78 -14.74 -26.86
CA GLU A 119 -12.26 -14.74 -28.25
C GLU A 119 -13.58 -15.51 -28.43
N ASP A 120 -14.10 -16.17 -27.37
CA ASP A 120 -15.34 -16.94 -27.46
C ASP A 120 -16.53 -16.04 -27.86
N VAL A 121 -17.13 -16.32 -29.02
CA VAL A 121 -18.30 -15.58 -29.54
C VAL A 121 -19.65 -16.12 -29.03
N ASN A 122 -19.66 -17.35 -28.50
CA ASN A 122 -20.87 -18.04 -28.09
C ASN A 122 -21.22 -17.82 -26.61
N SER A 123 -20.21 -17.55 -25.74
CA SER A 123 -20.42 -17.39 -24.32
C SER A 123 -19.85 -16.08 -23.81
N TYR A 124 -20.73 -15.19 -23.36
CA TYR A 124 -20.34 -13.91 -22.76
C TYR A 124 -19.45 -14.10 -21.54
N PHE A 125 -19.78 -15.08 -20.65
CA PHE A 125 -19.06 -15.30 -19.40
C PHE A 125 -17.63 -15.79 -19.60
N LYS A 126 -17.28 -16.37 -20.73
CA LYS A 126 -15.91 -16.76 -21.04
C LYS A 126 -15.00 -15.57 -21.35
N ARG A 127 -15.57 -14.46 -21.83
CA ARG A 127 -14.86 -13.21 -22.12
C ARG A 127 -14.75 -12.28 -20.91
N VAL A 128 -15.43 -12.60 -19.81
CA VAL A 128 -15.34 -11.87 -18.55
C VAL A 128 -13.98 -12.14 -17.91
N THR A 129 -13.34 -11.07 -17.43
CA THR A 129 -12.13 -11.19 -16.61
C THR A 129 -12.53 -11.34 -15.15
N TYR A 130 -12.07 -12.41 -14.54
CA TYR A 130 -12.26 -12.71 -13.11
C TYR A 130 -10.96 -12.43 -12.37
N ARG A 131 -11.04 -11.71 -11.26
CA ARG A 131 -9.90 -11.36 -10.42
C ARG A 131 -10.14 -11.78 -8.98
N GLY A 132 -9.08 -12.18 -8.32
CA GLY A 132 -9.12 -12.43 -6.88
C GLY A 132 -7.76 -12.13 -6.25
N GLY A 133 -7.77 -11.76 -4.99
CA GLY A 133 -6.54 -11.43 -4.29
C GLY A 133 -6.69 -11.54 -2.78
N LEU A 134 -5.53 -11.68 -2.11
CA LEU A 134 -5.39 -11.69 -0.67
C LEU A 134 -4.34 -10.66 -0.27
N LEU A 135 -4.62 -9.94 0.79
CA LEU A 135 -3.74 -8.95 1.39
C LEU A 135 -3.56 -9.23 2.87
N PHE A 136 -2.32 -9.34 3.29
CA PHE A 136 -1.92 -9.23 4.68
C PHE A 136 -1.00 -8.03 4.85
N LYS A 137 -1.28 -7.16 5.85
CA LYS A 137 -0.47 -6.01 6.15
C LYS A 137 -0.36 -5.84 7.67
N ARG A 138 0.86 -5.76 8.18
CA ARG A 138 1.17 -5.35 9.54
C ARG A 138 1.71 -3.92 9.52
N TYR A 139 1.08 -3.06 10.29
CA TYR A 139 1.48 -1.65 10.39
C TYR A 139 2.59 -1.46 11.42
N PRO A 140 3.42 -0.42 11.26
CA PRO A 140 4.52 -0.17 12.20
C PRO A 140 4.07 0.42 13.54
N TYR A 141 2.90 1.01 13.60
CA TYR A 141 2.38 1.68 14.80
C TYR A 141 1.50 0.74 15.64
N LEU A 142 1.50 1.00 16.94
CA LEU A 142 0.60 0.35 17.88
C LEU A 142 -0.62 1.25 18.14
N ILE A 143 -1.79 0.67 18.32
CA ILE A 143 -2.99 1.35 18.78
C ILE A 143 -3.33 0.77 20.15
N ASN A 144 -3.35 1.62 21.19
CA ASN A 144 -3.54 1.20 22.58
C ASN A 144 -2.56 0.09 23.05
N GLY A 145 -1.33 0.08 22.51
CA GLY A 145 -0.32 -0.94 22.83
C GLY A 145 -0.45 -2.25 22.02
N GLU A 146 -1.47 -2.39 21.19
CA GLU A 146 -1.72 -3.59 20.38
C GLU A 146 -1.25 -3.43 18.94
N GLU A 147 -0.79 -4.54 18.34
CA GLU A 147 -0.37 -4.58 16.94
C GLU A 147 -1.58 -4.41 16.02
N THR A 148 -1.45 -3.55 15.03
CA THR A 148 -2.50 -3.34 14.03
C THR A 148 -2.18 -4.11 12.77
N ASN A 149 -3.00 -5.11 12.47
CA ASN A 149 -2.94 -5.90 11.25
C ASN A 149 -4.12 -5.60 10.35
N ASN A 150 -3.97 -5.83 9.06
CA ASN A 150 -5.05 -5.80 8.07
C ASN A 150 -4.99 -7.08 7.24
N ILE A 151 -6.08 -7.82 7.21
CA ILE A 151 -6.26 -8.99 6.36
C ILE A 151 -7.48 -8.73 5.51
N ALA A 152 -7.32 -8.82 4.18
CA ALA A 152 -8.41 -8.58 3.25
C ALA A 152 -8.36 -9.58 2.10
N ALA A 153 -9.56 -9.90 1.60
CA ALA A 153 -9.75 -10.60 0.33
C ALA A 153 -10.42 -9.65 -0.67
N THR A 154 -9.98 -9.69 -1.91
CA THR A 154 -10.52 -8.86 -2.99
C THR A 154 -11.07 -9.74 -4.10
N PHE A 155 -12.16 -9.29 -4.72
CA PHE A 155 -12.77 -9.93 -5.88
C PHE A 155 -13.08 -8.87 -6.94
N GLY A 156 -12.86 -9.20 -8.19
CA GLY A 156 -13.08 -8.28 -9.28
C GLY A 156 -13.66 -8.98 -10.51
N LEU A 157 -14.47 -8.23 -11.23
CA LEU A 157 -15.03 -8.61 -12.53
C LEU A 157 -14.78 -7.50 -13.53
N SER A 158 -14.35 -7.86 -14.74
CA SER A 158 -14.29 -6.93 -15.88
C SER A 158 -15.19 -7.45 -16.98
N LEU A 159 -16.30 -6.75 -17.19
CA LEU A 159 -17.37 -7.10 -18.11
C LEU A 159 -17.15 -6.38 -19.45
N PRO A 160 -16.88 -7.07 -20.55
CA PRO A 160 -16.75 -6.43 -21.85
C PRO A 160 -18.13 -5.90 -22.32
N VAL A 161 -18.19 -4.61 -22.65
CA VAL A 161 -19.40 -3.93 -23.15
C VAL A 161 -19.06 -3.35 -24.52
N GLY A 162 -19.42 -4.07 -25.56
CA GLY A 162 -19.02 -3.72 -26.92
C GLY A 162 -17.57 -4.12 -27.25
N SER A 163 -17.02 -3.54 -28.34
CA SER A 163 -15.71 -3.93 -28.87
C SER A 163 -14.50 -3.33 -28.12
N ILE A 164 -14.68 -2.17 -27.49
CA ILE A 164 -13.56 -1.41 -26.88
C ILE A 164 -13.81 -0.98 -25.44
N SER A 165 -15.01 -1.20 -24.89
CA SER A 165 -15.38 -0.75 -23.55
C SER A 165 -15.50 -1.90 -22.57
N ARG A 166 -15.12 -1.66 -21.30
CA ARG A 166 -15.28 -2.62 -20.20
C ARG A 166 -15.82 -1.92 -18.96
N ILE A 167 -16.70 -2.60 -18.23
CA ILE A 167 -17.17 -2.18 -16.90
C ILE A 167 -16.39 -3.01 -15.88
N ASN A 168 -15.71 -2.34 -14.95
CA ASN A 168 -14.97 -2.99 -13.88
C ASN A 168 -15.72 -2.85 -12.57
N LEU A 169 -15.92 -3.98 -11.88
CA LEU A 169 -16.50 -4.08 -10.56
C LEU A 169 -15.45 -4.66 -9.62
N GLY A 170 -15.29 -4.07 -8.45
CA GLY A 170 -14.35 -4.54 -7.43
C GLY A 170 -14.99 -4.52 -6.05
N PHE A 171 -14.69 -5.56 -5.27
CA PHE A 171 -15.14 -5.74 -3.90
C PHE A 171 -13.95 -6.09 -3.04
N GLU A 172 -13.88 -5.51 -1.84
CA GLU A 172 -12.92 -5.86 -0.80
C GLU A 172 -13.68 -6.17 0.48
N ILE A 173 -13.31 -7.27 1.12
CA ILE A 173 -13.77 -7.63 2.44
C ILE A 173 -12.56 -7.95 3.31
N GLY A 174 -12.51 -7.39 4.49
CA GLY A 174 -11.37 -7.59 5.37
C GLY A 174 -11.63 -7.18 6.80
N LYS A 175 -10.66 -7.50 7.65
CA LYS A 175 -10.61 -7.09 9.06
C LYS A 175 -9.33 -6.29 9.28
N ARG A 176 -9.44 -5.16 9.99
CA ARG A 176 -8.33 -4.34 10.45
C ARG A 176 -8.40 -4.19 11.97
N GLY A 177 -7.28 -4.40 12.63
CA GLY A 177 -7.15 -4.36 14.09
C GLY A 177 -6.30 -5.50 14.62
N SER A 178 -6.41 -5.72 15.88
CA SER A 178 -5.85 -6.87 16.60
C SER A 178 -6.78 -8.07 16.55
#